data_c6a5d04890db4ea7694897fea5bbff06
#
_entry.id   c6a5d04890db4ea7694897fea5bbff06
#
_cell.length_a   1.000
_cell.length_b   1.000
_cell.length_c   1.000
_cell.angle_alpha   90.00
_cell.angle_beta   90.00
_cell.angle_gamma   90.00
#
_symmetry.space_group_name_H-M   'P 1'
#
loop_
_entity.id
_entity.type
_entity.pdbx_description
1 polymer ?
#
loop_
_entity_poly.entity_id
_entity_poly.type
_entity_poly.pdbx_seq_one_letter_code
_entity_poly.pdbx_strand_id
1 'polypeptide(L)'
;MVQSTVSRNARKVVREFRLACAREAGRLIISGDQHLLHQERAVHQAYRWCHGLPLRLDAQYYSGPLLCQPPPEGWLLGEFDFMEVATPLQLLRDSVLDVWIGVYPDTPDPDDPELCCVHLCRYPIHLVVAPGHPLLDLGDRVTLDDVKAFPSLALPDGAYPVLQQCLEGLGLWNTPTRLQRYKHERWEGRTADQVTVGYASAFTLKLFPIQQQVLPIDLDLEAGDCLIVRRSYRDHPRLLALLKQLQQRVAMLANSVDDLHVVPPQGEHDHG
;
A
#
# COMPACT_ATOMS: atom_id res chain seq x y z
N MET A 1 4.61 -3.11 27.19
CA MET A 1 4.78 -4.58 27.38
C MET A 1 6.26 -4.90 27.22
N VAL A 2 6.88 -5.65 28.13
CA VAL A 2 8.33 -5.91 28.07
C VAL A 2 8.62 -6.94 26.97
N GLN A 3 9.60 -6.68 26.11
CA GLN A 3 10.02 -7.54 25.00
C GLN A 3 10.24 -9.02 25.38
N SER A 4 10.72 -9.29 26.59
CA SER A 4 10.90 -10.63 27.15
C SER A 4 9.58 -11.40 27.32
N THR A 5 8.49 -10.71 27.68
CA THR A 5 7.16 -11.32 27.85
C THR A 5 6.55 -11.71 26.51
N VAL A 6 6.65 -10.83 25.50
CA VAL A 6 6.19 -11.11 24.14
C VAL A 6 6.92 -12.32 23.56
N SER A 7 8.25 -12.36 23.65
CA SER A 7 9.06 -13.48 23.18
C SER A 7 8.71 -14.81 23.87
N ARG A 8 8.42 -14.78 25.18
CA ARG A 8 8.04 -15.97 25.95
C ARG A 8 6.69 -16.50 25.52
N ASN A 9 5.71 -15.61 25.33
CA ASN A 9 4.37 -15.99 24.88
C ASN A 9 4.41 -16.56 23.46
N ALA A 10 5.14 -15.94 22.54
CA ALA A 10 5.33 -16.45 21.19
C ALA A 10 5.92 -17.86 21.18
N ARG A 11 6.97 -18.14 21.99
CA ARG A 11 7.54 -19.48 22.11
C ARG A 11 6.56 -20.50 22.67
N LYS A 12 5.67 -20.09 23.59
CA LYS A 12 4.63 -20.97 24.12
C LYS A 12 3.64 -21.37 23.02
N VAL A 13 3.13 -20.41 22.26
CA VAL A 13 2.20 -20.66 21.13
C VAL A 13 2.85 -21.60 20.11
N VAL A 14 4.06 -21.26 19.66
CA VAL A 14 4.83 -22.09 18.71
C VAL A 14 4.95 -23.54 19.18
N ARG A 15 5.26 -23.75 20.47
CA ARG A 15 5.38 -25.09 21.04
C ARG A 15 4.03 -25.82 21.13
N GLU A 16 2.99 -25.16 21.65
CA GLU A 16 1.66 -25.78 21.82
C GLU A 16 1.03 -26.16 20.48
N PHE A 17 1.27 -25.35 19.44
CA PHE A 17 0.77 -25.64 18.09
C PHE A 17 1.74 -26.48 17.25
N ARG A 18 2.84 -26.95 17.84
CA ARG A 18 3.87 -27.76 17.15
C ARG A 18 4.43 -27.10 15.89
N LEU A 19 4.61 -25.79 15.96
CA LEU A 19 5.17 -24.99 14.87
C LEU A 19 6.69 -24.87 15.02
N ALA A 20 7.38 -24.63 13.93
CA ALA A 20 8.76 -24.16 13.93
C ALA A 20 8.80 -22.65 13.67
N CYS A 21 9.80 -21.98 14.21
CA CYS A 21 9.99 -20.55 14.08
C CYS A 21 11.47 -20.24 13.85
N ALA A 22 11.76 -19.65 12.71
CA ALA A 22 13.12 -19.24 12.31
C ALA A 22 13.16 -17.74 11.97
N ARG A 23 14.35 -17.15 12.01
CA ARG A 23 14.58 -15.81 11.48
C ARG A 23 15.31 -15.92 10.15
N GLU A 24 14.67 -15.43 9.08
CA GLU A 24 15.24 -15.35 7.75
C GLU A 24 15.20 -13.89 7.28
N ALA A 25 16.34 -13.35 6.89
CA ALA A 25 16.47 -11.95 6.45
C ALA A 25 15.84 -10.91 7.41
N GLY A 26 15.92 -11.17 8.74
CA GLY A 26 15.34 -10.30 9.78
C GLY A 26 13.84 -10.51 10.05
N ARG A 27 13.15 -11.32 9.24
CA ARG A 27 11.74 -11.68 9.42
C ARG A 27 11.58 -12.94 10.25
N LEU A 28 10.50 -13.01 11.04
CA LEU A 28 10.12 -14.21 11.76
C LEU A 28 9.27 -15.08 10.82
N ILE A 29 9.81 -16.22 10.43
CA ILE A 29 9.11 -17.20 9.59
C ILE A 29 8.56 -18.31 10.50
N ILE A 30 7.27 -18.55 10.39
CA ILE A 30 6.58 -19.66 11.06
C ILE A 30 6.34 -20.74 10.02
N SER A 31 6.75 -21.96 10.34
CA SER A 31 6.57 -23.13 9.47
C SER A 31 5.95 -24.30 10.24
N GLY A 32 5.42 -25.29 9.50
CA GLY A 32 4.66 -26.41 10.04
C GLY A 32 3.19 -26.32 9.66
N ASP A 33 2.34 -27.15 10.28
CA ASP A 33 0.89 -27.07 10.09
C ASP A 33 0.31 -25.89 10.87
N GLN A 34 -0.02 -24.83 10.13
CA GLN A 34 -0.52 -23.57 10.69
C GLN A 34 -2.03 -23.52 10.84
N HIS A 35 -2.75 -24.62 10.59
CA HIS A 35 -4.22 -24.65 10.62
C HIS A 35 -4.79 -24.14 11.95
N LEU A 36 -4.30 -24.64 13.07
CA LEU A 36 -4.75 -24.20 14.41
C LEU A 36 -4.39 -22.72 14.68
N LEU A 37 -3.25 -22.28 14.21
CA LEU A 37 -2.84 -20.87 14.35
C LEU A 37 -3.78 -19.94 13.57
N HIS A 38 -4.17 -20.32 12.35
CA HIS A 38 -5.12 -19.53 11.54
C HIS A 38 -6.51 -19.48 12.21
N GLN A 39 -6.97 -20.60 12.76
CA GLN A 39 -8.25 -20.63 13.51
C GLN A 39 -8.19 -19.73 14.75
N GLU A 40 -7.12 -19.81 15.54
CA GLU A 40 -6.95 -18.97 16.73
C GLU A 40 -6.94 -17.47 16.36
N ARG A 41 -6.22 -17.10 15.31
CA ARG A 41 -6.19 -15.73 14.80
C ARG A 41 -7.57 -15.27 14.33
N ALA A 42 -8.33 -16.13 13.63
CA ALA A 42 -9.68 -15.82 13.17
C ALA A 42 -10.64 -15.58 14.33
N VAL A 43 -10.57 -16.41 15.41
CA VAL A 43 -11.35 -16.20 16.63
C VAL A 43 -10.99 -14.87 17.30
N HIS A 44 -9.70 -14.53 17.40
CA HIS A 44 -9.28 -13.25 17.97
C HIS A 44 -9.69 -12.06 17.11
N GLN A 45 -9.66 -12.18 15.79
CA GLN A 45 -10.15 -11.16 14.88
C GLN A 45 -11.65 -10.95 15.07
N ALA A 46 -12.46 -12.01 15.02
CA ALA A 46 -13.91 -11.96 15.24
C ALA A 46 -14.24 -11.33 16.60
N TYR A 47 -13.49 -11.69 17.65
CA TYR A 47 -13.68 -11.13 18.99
C TYR A 47 -13.43 -9.61 19.01
N ARG A 48 -12.38 -9.12 18.33
CA ARG A 48 -12.13 -7.65 18.22
C ARG A 48 -13.28 -6.94 17.51
N TRP A 49 -13.78 -7.50 16.41
CA TRP A 49 -14.89 -6.91 15.67
C TRP A 49 -16.17 -6.86 16.51
N CYS A 50 -16.52 -7.96 17.19
CA CYS A 50 -17.77 -8.07 17.96
C CYS A 50 -17.76 -7.25 19.27
N HIS A 51 -16.62 -7.09 19.92
CA HIS A 51 -16.55 -6.52 21.28
C HIS A 51 -15.95 -5.10 21.31
N GLY A 52 -15.85 -4.42 20.19
CA GLY A 52 -15.36 -3.03 20.13
C GLY A 52 -13.89 -2.86 20.52
N LEU A 53 -13.09 -3.92 20.53
CA LEU A 53 -11.66 -3.82 20.78
C LEU A 53 -10.94 -3.12 19.61
N PRO A 54 -9.76 -2.55 19.84
CA PRO A 54 -9.01 -1.88 18.77
C PRO A 54 -8.75 -2.82 17.60
N LEU A 55 -9.11 -2.39 16.39
CA LEU A 55 -8.84 -3.05 15.12
C LEU A 55 -7.52 -2.56 14.52
N ARG A 56 -6.90 -3.34 13.65
CA ARG A 56 -5.60 -3.08 13.06
C ARG A 56 -5.78 -2.54 11.65
N LEU A 57 -5.27 -1.34 11.42
CA LEU A 57 -5.26 -0.65 10.13
C LEU A 57 -3.81 -0.42 9.70
N ASP A 58 -3.46 -0.85 8.51
CA ASP A 58 -2.20 -0.49 7.87
C ASP A 58 -2.46 0.09 6.48
N ALA A 59 -1.47 0.73 5.88
CA ALA A 59 -1.62 1.40 4.61
C ALA A 59 -0.29 1.43 3.84
N GLN A 60 -0.35 1.88 2.60
CA GLN A 60 0.84 2.21 1.81
C GLN A 60 1.64 3.32 2.49
N TYR A 61 2.96 3.30 2.32
CA TYR A 61 3.89 4.25 2.95
C TYR A 61 3.61 5.71 2.57
N TYR A 62 3.08 5.95 1.37
CA TYR A 62 2.80 7.29 0.87
C TYR A 62 1.38 7.79 1.22
N SER A 63 0.39 6.93 1.31
CA SER A 63 -0.99 7.34 1.62
C SER A 63 -1.32 7.22 3.11
N GLY A 64 -0.70 6.28 3.82
CA GLY A 64 -0.94 6.05 5.24
C GLY A 64 -0.82 7.30 6.11
N PRO A 65 0.28 8.07 6.03
CA PRO A 65 0.43 9.30 6.80
C PRO A 65 -0.66 10.34 6.55
N LEU A 66 -1.18 10.43 5.32
CA LEU A 66 -2.23 11.39 4.96
C LEU A 66 -3.63 10.90 5.30
N LEU A 67 -3.91 9.63 5.03
CA LEU A 67 -5.25 9.08 5.19
C LEU A 67 -5.52 8.55 6.60
N CYS A 68 -4.49 8.08 7.33
CA CYS A 68 -4.69 7.44 8.62
C CYS A 68 -4.31 8.32 9.83
N GLN A 69 -3.68 9.47 9.62
CA GLN A 69 -3.32 10.38 10.72
C GLN A 69 -4.31 11.57 10.82
N PRO A 70 -4.77 11.96 12.02
CA PRO A 70 -4.64 11.22 13.29
C PRO A 70 -5.36 9.87 13.25
N PRO A 71 -4.96 8.90 14.10
CA PRO A 71 -5.58 7.57 14.10
C PRO A 71 -7.11 7.64 14.21
N PRO A 72 -7.87 6.91 13.37
CA PRO A 72 -9.31 6.78 13.56
C PRO A 72 -9.62 6.13 14.92
N GLU A 73 -10.71 6.57 15.55
CA GLU A 73 -11.11 6.03 16.86
C GLU A 73 -11.34 4.50 16.78
N GLY A 74 -10.73 3.79 17.71
CA GLY A 74 -10.84 2.32 17.77
C GLY A 74 -9.94 1.57 16.80
N TRP A 75 -8.95 2.26 16.16
CA TRP A 75 -8.00 1.66 15.25
C TRP A 75 -6.56 1.81 15.73
N LEU A 76 -5.79 0.73 15.63
CA LEU A 76 -4.35 0.69 15.83
C LEU A 76 -3.67 0.74 14.47
N LEU A 77 -2.80 1.72 14.30
CA LEU A 77 -2.08 1.89 13.05
C LEU A 77 -0.85 0.97 12.96
N GLY A 78 -0.57 0.47 11.76
CA GLY A 78 0.68 -0.15 11.40
C GLY A 78 1.79 0.86 11.18
N GLU A 79 2.90 0.42 10.58
CA GLU A 79 4.09 1.26 10.38
C GLU A 79 4.11 1.93 9.00
N PHE A 80 3.16 1.61 8.13
CA PHE A 80 3.08 2.11 6.76
C PHE A 80 4.39 1.91 5.99
N ASP A 81 4.98 0.72 6.07
CA ASP A 81 6.30 0.45 5.49
C ASP A 81 6.30 -0.65 4.41
N PHE A 82 5.13 -1.17 4.04
CA PHE A 82 5.02 -2.15 2.97
C PHE A 82 5.30 -1.50 1.60
N MET A 83 6.19 -2.14 0.84
CA MET A 83 6.53 -1.77 -0.54
C MET A 83 6.10 -2.86 -1.52
N GLU A 84 5.11 -3.64 -1.18
CA GLU A 84 4.54 -4.73 -1.96
C GLU A 84 3.09 -5.00 -1.54
N VAL A 85 2.34 -5.70 -2.38
CA VAL A 85 0.93 -6.02 -2.10
C VAL A 85 0.74 -7.40 -1.47
N ALA A 86 1.62 -8.35 -1.74
CA ALA A 86 1.43 -9.75 -1.34
C ALA A 86 1.38 -9.94 0.18
N THR A 87 2.32 -9.34 0.93
CA THR A 87 2.37 -9.49 2.40
C THR A 87 1.14 -8.93 3.10
N PRO A 88 0.69 -7.66 2.87
CA PRO A 88 -0.51 -7.16 3.52
C PRO A 88 -1.77 -7.94 3.14
N LEU A 89 -1.93 -8.37 1.90
CA LEU A 89 -3.06 -9.23 1.51
C LEU A 89 -3.03 -10.57 2.26
N GLN A 90 -1.86 -11.17 2.43
CA GLN A 90 -1.73 -12.40 3.23
C GLN A 90 -2.02 -12.15 4.71
N LEU A 91 -1.60 -11.02 5.28
CA LEU A 91 -1.92 -10.67 6.67
C LEU A 91 -3.43 -10.47 6.91
N LEU A 92 -4.17 -9.97 5.90
CA LEU A 92 -5.64 -9.92 5.94
C LEU A 92 -6.24 -11.33 5.96
N ARG A 93 -5.78 -12.22 5.07
CA ARG A 93 -6.24 -13.62 5.03
C ARG A 93 -5.92 -14.37 6.32
N ASP A 94 -4.76 -14.13 6.89
CA ASP A 94 -4.31 -14.72 8.15
C ASP A 94 -4.96 -14.11 9.40
N SER A 95 -5.92 -13.17 9.25
CA SER A 95 -6.59 -12.48 10.36
C SER A 95 -5.63 -11.74 11.31
N VAL A 96 -4.43 -11.41 10.84
CA VAL A 96 -3.43 -10.59 11.56
C VAL A 96 -3.72 -9.11 11.40
N LEU A 97 -4.11 -8.69 10.20
CA LEU A 97 -4.53 -7.34 9.87
C LEU A 97 -6.05 -7.32 9.67
N ASP A 98 -6.71 -6.25 10.08
CA ASP A 98 -8.15 -6.13 9.96
C ASP A 98 -8.55 -5.36 8.69
N VAL A 99 -7.79 -4.31 8.34
CA VAL A 99 -7.99 -3.49 7.14
C VAL A 99 -6.65 -3.01 6.61
N TRP A 100 -6.51 -2.99 5.29
CA TRP A 100 -5.36 -2.39 4.60
C TRP A 100 -5.82 -1.37 3.56
N ILE A 101 -5.17 -0.20 3.54
CA ILE A 101 -5.30 0.74 2.44
C ILE A 101 -4.23 0.39 1.42
N GLY A 102 -4.67 -0.32 0.39
CA GLY A 102 -3.84 -0.77 -0.72
C GLY A 102 -3.94 0.15 -1.92
N VAL A 103 -3.34 -0.27 -3.01
CA VAL A 103 -3.20 0.52 -4.24
C VAL A 103 -3.87 -0.19 -5.42
N TYR A 104 -4.65 0.57 -6.20
CA TYR A 104 -5.07 0.21 -7.54
C TYR A 104 -3.89 0.47 -8.52
N PRO A 105 -3.64 -0.35 -9.55
CA PRO A 105 -4.48 -1.49 -9.98
C PRO A 105 -4.19 -2.82 -9.26
N ASP A 106 -3.22 -2.90 -8.38
CA ASP A 106 -2.79 -4.12 -7.70
C ASP A 106 -3.71 -4.49 -6.53
N THR A 107 -5.01 -4.59 -6.79
CA THR A 107 -6.07 -4.97 -5.85
C THR A 107 -6.37 -6.47 -5.92
N PRO A 108 -7.02 -7.05 -4.89
CA PRO A 108 -7.62 -8.37 -5.02
C PRO A 108 -8.59 -8.44 -6.21
N ASP A 109 -8.70 -9.64 -6.79
CA ASP A 109 -9.69 -9.92 -7.81
C ASP A 109 -11.10 -9.56 -7.28
N PRO A 110 -11.97 -8.93 -8.09
CA PRO A 110 -13.37 -8.65 -7.69
C PRO A 110 -14.12 -9.90 -7.21
N ASP A 111 -13.79 -11.07 -7.76
CA ASP A 111 -14.37 -12.36 -7.40
C ASP A 111 -13.59 -13.10 -6.28
N ASP A 112 -12.58 -12.47 -5.66
CA ASP A 112 -11.85 -13.07 -4.54
C ASP A 112 -12.83 -13.49 -3.44
N PRO A 113 -12.85 -14.78 -3.04
CA PRO A 113 -13.84 -15.28 -2.08
C PRO A 113 -13.66 -14.73 -0.67
N GLU A 114 -12.46 -14.29 -0.32
CA GLU A 114 -12.12 -13.86 1.04
C GLU A 114 -12.03 -12.34 1.20
N LEU A 115 -11.51 -11.65 0.20
CA LEU A 115 -11.24 -10.22 0.28
C LEU A 115 -12.21 -9.42 -0.61
N CYS A 116 -12.46 -8.18 -0.23
CA CYS A 116 -13.12 -7.20 -1.07
C CYS A 116 -12.41 -5.87 -0.99
N CYS A 117 -12.60 -5.07 -2.03
CA CYS A 117 -11.96 -3.77 -2.21
C CYS A 117 -13.02 -2.68 -2.35
N VAL A 118 -12.82 -1.54 -1.68
CA VAL A 118 -13.62 -0.33 -1.81
C VAL A 118 -12.70 0.81 -2.23
N HIS A 119 -12.90 1.33 -3.43
CA HIS A 119 -12.08 2.42 -3.96
C HIS A 119 -12.33 3.73 -3.22
N LEU A 120 -11.29 4.46 -2.89
CA LEU A 120 -11.33 5.74 -2.19
C LEU A 120 -11.06 6.90 -3.16
N CYS A 121 -10.03 6.78 -3.97
CA CYS A 121 -9.61 7.80 -4.93
C CYS A 121 -8.83 7.22 -6.11
N ARG A 122 -8.64 8.07 -7.13
CA ARG A 122 -7.81 7.83 -8.31
C ARG A 122 -6.91 9.04 -8.56
N TYR A 123 -5.75 8.80 -9.15
CA TYR A 123 -4.79 9.82 -9.56
C TYR A 123 -3.84 9.27 -10.62
N PRO A 124 -3.30 10.12 -11.51
CA PRO A 124 -2.31 9.70 -12.48
C PRO A 124 -0.97 9.37 -11.80
N ILE A 125 -0.18 8.56 -12.48
CA ILE A 125 1.23 8.33 -12.15
C ILE A 125 2.08 9.25 -13.01
N HIS A 126 2.89 10.09 -12.37
CA HIS A 126 3.81 11.02 -13.02
C HIS A 126 5.23 10.46 -13.06
N LEU A 127 5.95 10.76 -14.13
CA LEU A 127 7.40 10.62 -14.18
C LEU A 127 8.04 11.83 -13.51
N VAL A 128 9.01 11.57 -12.64
CA VAL A 128 9.70 12.61 -11.88
C VAL A 128 11.21 12.45 -11.97
N VAL A 129 11.91 13.56 -11.96
CA VAL A 129 13.37 13.63 -12.01
C VAL A 129 13.91 14.67 -11.03
N ALA A 130 15.18 14.51 -10.62
CA ALA A 130 15.86 15.52 -9.81
C ALA A 130 16.09 16.84 -10.60
N PRO A 131 16.21 17.98 -9.91
CA PRO A 131 16.63 19.22 -10.53
C PRO A 131 17.97 19.07 -11.24
N GLY A 132 18.06 19.60 -12.47
CA GLY A 132 19.25 19.51 -13.31
C GLY A 132 19.38 18.20 -14.10
N HIS A 133 18.33 17.35 -14.08
CA HIS A 133 18.29 16.18 -14.95
C HIS A 133 18.22 16.60 -16.44
N PRO A 134 18.99 15.96 -17.35
CA PRO A 134 19.05 16.36 -18.76
C PRO A 134 17.69 16.39 -19.50
N LEU A 135 16.73 15.57 -19.10
CA LEU A 135 15.38 15.58 -19.68
C LEU A 135 14.65 16.92 -19.50
N LEU A 136 15.00 17.70 -18.48
CA LEU A 136 14.39 19.00 -18.22
C LEU A 136 14.76 20.05 -19.27
N ASP A 137 15.92 19.90 -19.92
CA ASP A 137 16.35 20.81 -20.99
C ASP A 137 15.49 20.65 -22.25
N LEU A 138 14.78 19.54 -22.41
CA LEU A 138 13.87 19.30 -23.52
C LEU A 138 12.52 20.03 -23.34
N GLY A 139 12.16 20.39 -22.10
CA GLY A 139 10.88 21.03 -21.78
C GLY A 139 9.70 20.22 -22.31
N ASP A 140 8.71 20.87 -22.91
CA ASP A 140 7.50 20.23 -23.46
C ASP A 140 7.77 19.30 -24.67
N ARG A 141 9.00 19.24 -25.16
CA ARG A 141 9.38 18.37 -26.27
C ARG A 141 9.86 17.00 -25.82
N VAL A 142 9.98 16.77 -24.50
CA VAL A 142 10.40 15.47 -23.96
C VAL A 142 9.41 14.38 -24.37
N THR A 143 9.94 13.27 -24.83
CA THR A 143 9.15 12.10 -25.26
C THR A 143 9.45 10.90 -24.37
N LEU A 144 8.57 9.90 -24.41
CA LEU A 144 8.81 8.64 -23.70
C LEU A 144 10.08 7.92 -24.18
N ASP A 145 10.44 8.08 -25.45
CA ASP A 145 11.66 7.48 -26.00
C ASP A 145 12.92 8.17 -25.44
N ASP A 146 12.87 9.47 -25.17
CA ASP A 146 13.96 10.17 -24.48
C ASP A 146 14.11 9.64 -23.03
N VAL A 147 12.99 9.37 -22.34
CA VAL A 147 12.99 8.83 -20.98
C VAL A 147 13.60 7.43 -20.93
N LYS A 148 13.33 6.57 -21.91
CA LYS A 148 13.89 5.21 -22.00
C LYS A 148 15.40 5.14 -22.10
N ALA A 149 16.05 6.25 -22.49
CA ALA A 149 17.50 6.35 -22.50
C ALA A 149 18.13 6.45 -21.10
N PHE A 150 17.31 6.63 -20.06
CA PHE A 150 17.74 6.77 -18.68
C PHE A 150 17.29 5.60 -17.82
N PRO A 151 18.01 5.29 -16.73
CA PRO A 151 17.55 4.33 -15.74
C PRO A 151 16.22 4.77 -15.13
N SER A 152 15.25 3.86 -15.07
CA SER A 152 13.98 4.10 -14.38
C SER A 152 13.88 3.21 -13.15
N LEU A 153 13.41 3.79 -12.05
CA LEU A 153 13.30 3.12 -10.77
C LEU A 153 12.36 1.92 -10.86
N ALA A 154 12.70 0.81 -10.21
CA ALA A 154 11.86 -0.37 -10.09
C ALA A 154 11.82 -0.86 -8.64
N LEU A 155 10.68 -1.35 -8.20
CA LEU A 155 10.52 -2.10 -6.97
C LEU A 155 10.99 -3.55 -7.17
N PRO A 156 11.12 -4.35 -6.12
CA PRO A 156 11.38 -5.76 -6.27
C PRO A 156 10.35 -6.44 -7.17
N ASP A 157 10.81 -7.42 -7.95
CA ASP A 157 9.97 -8.18 -8.87
C ASP A 157 8.74 -8.77 -8.17
N GLY A 158 7.58 -8.60 -8.78
CA GLY A 158 6.28 -9.02 -8.23
C GLY A 158 5.75 -8.17 -7.05
N ALA A 159 6.41 -7.08 -6.69
CA ALA A 159 5.93 -6.19 -5.61
C ALA A 159 4.57 -5.56 -5.93
N TYR A 160 4.40 -5.12 -7.17
CA TYR A 160 3.16 -4.58 -7.75
C TYR A 160 3.00 -5.15 -9.16
N PRO A 161 2.50 -6.38 -9.31
CA PRO A 161 2.59 -7.12 -10.57
C PRO A 161 1.84 -6.46 -11.73
N VAL A 162 0.69 -5.83 -11.49
CA VAL A 162 -0.09 -5.17 -12.55
C VAL A 162 0.59 -3.87 -12.98
N LEU A 163 0.96 -3.03 -12.02
CA LEU A 163 1.69 -1.78 -12.29
C LEU A 163 3.03 -2.05 -12.96
N GLN A 164 3.77 -3.05 -12.49
CA GLN A 164 5.04 -3.48 -13.10
C GLN A 164 4.84 -3.84 -14.57
N GLN A 165 3.85 -4.67 -14.90
CA GLN A 165 3.56 -5.05 -16.28
C GLN A 165 3.23 -3.85 -17.16
N CYS A 166 2.46 -2.88 -16.66
CA CYS A 166 2.15 -1.65 -17.39
C CYS A 166 3.43 -0.85 -17.68
N LEU A 167 4.25 -0.61 -16.68
CA LEU A 167 5.47 0.19 -16.82
C LEU A 167 6.53 -0.51 -17.68
N GLU A 168 6.71 -1.82 -17.53
CA GLU A 168 7.59 -2.62 -18.40
C GLU A 168 7.13 -2.58 -19.85
N GLY A 169 5.81 -2.61 -20.10
CA GLY A 169 5.24 -2.45 -21.44
C GLY A 169 5.58 -1.10 -22.10
N LEU A 170 5.79 -0.07 -21.29
CA LEU A 170 6.25 1.25 -21.73
C LEU A 170 7.78 1.36 -21.86
N GLY A 171 8.53 0.30 -21.55
CA GLY A 171 10.00 0.28 -21.56
C GLY A 171 10.63 0.94 -20.32
N LEU A 172 9.84 1.10 -19.26
CA LEU A 172 10.22 1.63 -17.95
C LEU A 172 10.46 0.48 -16.94
N TRP A 173 10.67 0.80 -15.65
CA TRP A 173 10.84 -0.20 -14.58
C TRP A 173 12.08 -1.08 -14.76
N ASN A 174 13.20 -0.48 -15.16
CA ASN A 174 14.38 -1.21 -15.61
C ASN A 174 15.52 -1.26 -14.58
N THR A 175 15.43 -0.53 -13.45
CA THR A 175 16.47 -0.48 -12.41
C THR A 175 15.94 -1.01 -11.08
N PRO A 176 16.01 -2.34 -10.84
CA PRO A 176 15.41 -2.97 -9.66
C PRO A 176 16.07 -2.55 -8.36
N THR A 177 15.27 -2.44 -7.31
CA THR A 177 15.72 -2.19 -5.94
C THR A 177 15.64 -3.46 -5.10
N ARG A 178 16.48 -3.57 -4.06
CA ARG A 178 16.44 -4.66 -3.08
C ARG A 178 15.71 -4.28 -1.79
N LEU A 179 15.04 -3.13 -1.77
CA LEU A 179 14.30 -2.68 -0.58
C LEU A 179 13.04 -3.52 -0.42
N GLN A 180 12.86 -4.15 0.73
CA GLN A 180 11.66 -4.91 1.08
C GLN A 180 10.69 -4.12 1.97
N ARG A 181 11.19 -3.08 2.63
CA ARG A 181 10.44 -2.18 3.51
C ARG A 181 10.82 -0.75 3.20
N TYR A 182 9.84 0.13 3.23
CA TYR A 182 10.07 1.55 3.01
C TYR A 182 10.99 2.11 4.09
N LYS A 183 12.00 2.84 3.64
CA LYS A 183 12.87 3.68 4.46
C LYS A 183 13.16 4.94 3.66
N HIS A 184 12.71 6.07 4.18
CA HIS A 184 12.80 7.36 3.50
C HIS A 184 14.20 7.61 2.92
N GLU A 185 15.25 7.50 3.72
CA GLU A 185 16.63 7.81 3.28
C GLU A 185 17.15 6.86 2.18
N ARG A 186 16.55 5.67 2.09
CA ARG A 186 16.98 4.67 1.10
C ARG A 186 16.14 4.68 -0.17
N TRP A 187 14.90 5.14 -0.08
CA TRP A 187 13.99 5.15 -1.22
C TRP A 187 14.06 6.50 -1.95
N GLU A 188 13.80 7.58 -1.24
CA GLU A 188 13.77 8.92 -1.82
C GLU A 188 15.16 9.36 -2.33
N GLY A 189 16.24 8.89 -1.71
CA GLY A 189 17.60 9.14 -2.17
C GLY A 189 17.97 8.47 -3.50
N ARG A 190 17.19 7.51 -3.99
CA ARG A 190 17.50 6.83 -5.28
C ARG A 190 17.23 7.70 -6.51
N THR A 191 16.34 8.66 -6.40
CA THR A 191 16.02 9.63 -7.44
C THR A 191 16.64 10.98 -7.20
N ALA A 192 17.55 11.08 -6.25
CA ALA A 192 18.28 12.31 -5.96
C ALA A 192 19.48 12.53 -6.92
N ASP A 193 19.89 11.50 -7.65
CA ASP A 193 20.86 11.62 -8.72
C ASP A 193 20.22 12.33 -9.94
N GLN A 194 21.03 12.91 -10.79
CA GLN A 194 20.58 13.60 -12.01
C GLN A 194 20.46 12.64 -13.21
N VAL A 195 20.20 11.36 -12.97
CA VAL A 195 20.20 10.31 -13.98
C VAL A 195 18.97 9.42 -13.89
N THR A 196 18.50 9.11 -12.67
CA THR A 196 17.41 8.14 -12.46
C THR A 196 16.04 8.81 -12.56
N VAL A 197 15.18 8.25 -13.40
CA VAL A 197 13.78 8.64 -13.49
C VAL A 197 12.98 7.86 -12.42
N GLY A 198 12.15 8.57 -11.67
CA GLY A 198 11.26 8.02 -10.66
C GLY A 198 9.79 8.16 -11.04
N TYR A 199 8.94 7.67 -10.15
CA TYR A 199 7.48 7.77 -10.27
C TYR A 199 6.93 8.47 -9.03
N ALA A 200 5.94 9.32 -9.23
CA ALA A 200 5.24 9.99 -8.16
C ALA A 200 3.73 9.91 -8.34
N SER A 201 3.03 9.74 -7.25
CA SER A 201 1.59 9.97 -7.15
C SER A 201 1.30 11.37 -6.62
N ALA A 202 0.06 11.82 -6.73
CA ALA A 202 -0.41 13.04 -6.11
C ALA A 202 -0.07 13.09 -4.59
N PHE A 203 -0.17 11.97 -3.90
CA PHE A 203 0.22 11.88 -2.48
C PHE A 203 1.71 12.00 -2.26
N THR A 204 2.52 11.33 -3.10
CA THR A 204 3.98 11.40 -3.00
C THR A 204 4.48 12.83 -3.19
N LEU A 205 3.95 13.53 -4.19
CA LEU A 205 4.31 14.93 -4.47
C LEU A 205 3.94 15.86 -3.31
N LYS A 206 2.87 15.56 -2.57
CA LYS A 206 2.44 16.36 -1.43
C LYS A 206 3.23 16.06 -0.15
N LEU A 207 3.47 14.78 0.15
CA LEU A 207 4.18 14.36 1.36
C LEU A 207 5.65 14.70 1.34
N PHE A 208 6.23 14.51 0.19
CA PHE A 208 7.65 14.69 -0.01
C PHE A 208 7.85 15.88 -0.97
N PRO A 209 7.86 17.11 -0.44
CA PRO A 209 8.25 18.29 -1.24
C PRO A 209 9.75 18.20 -1.56
N ILE A 210 10.20 17.00 -1.94
CA ILE A 210 11.49 16.78 -2.53
C ILE A 210 11.51 17.62 -3.78
N GLN A 211 12.64 18.21 -4.07
CA GLN A 211 12.87 19.00 -5.25
C GLN A 211 12.81 18.12 -6.52
N GLN A 212 11.77 17.31 -6.65
CA GLN A 212 11.51 16.56 -7.89
C GLN A 212 10.66 17.40 -8.83
N GLN A 213 10.97 17.30 -10.10
CA GLN A 213 10.23 17.96 -11.16
C GLN A 213 9.47 16.92 -11.97
N VAL A 214 8.20 17.18 -12.19
CA VAL A 214 7.34 16.33 -13.00
C VAL A 214 7.68 16.57 -14.47
N LEU A 215 7.89 15.48 -15.22
CA LEU A 215 8.03 15.55 -16.67
C LEU A 215 6.64 15.70 -17.32
N PRO A 216 6.50 16.53 -18.36
CA PRO A 216 5.24 16.74 -19.05
C PRO A 216 4.90 15.57 -20.00
N ILE A 217 4.86 14.38 -19.46
CA ILE A 217 4.53 13.14 -20.17
C ILE A 217 3.34 12.49 -19.47
N ASP A 218 2.26 12.33 -20.20
CA ASP A 218 1.14 11.51 -19.76
C ASP A 218 1.44 10.04 -20.09
N LEU A 219 1.43 9.19 -19.07
CA LEU A 219 1.64 7.74 -19.22
C LEU A 219 0.36 7.00 -19.54
N ASP A 220 -0.81 7.67 -19.46
CA ASP A 220 -2.14 7.03 -19.49
C ASP A 220 -2.25 5.91 -18.44
N LEU A 221 -1.58 6.10 -17.30
CA LEU A 221 -1.58 5.18 -16.17
C LEU A 221 -2.21 5.84 -14.95
N GLU A 222 -3.22 5.17 -14.43
CA GLU A 222 -3.93 5.61 -13.24
C GLU A 222 -3.63 4.68 -12.07
N ALA A 223 -3.35 5.25 -10.92
CA ALA A 223 -3.30 4.58 -9.63
C ALA A 223 -4.44 5.07 -8.74
N GLY A 224 -4.54 4.53 -7.54
CA GLY A 224 -5.53 4.98 -6.57
C GLY A 224 -5.43 4.23 -5.26
N ASP A 225 -5.98 4.79 -4.22
CA ASP A 225 -6.07 4.12 -2.93
C ASP A 225 -7.42 3.41 -2.77
N CYS A 226 -7.37 2.25 -2.16
CA CYS A 226 -8.55 1.44 -1.90
C CYS A 226 -8.46 0.78 -0.52
N LEU A 227 -9.59 0.69 0.15
CA LEU A 227 -9.74 -0.01 1.40
C LEU A 227 -10.00 -1.48 1.11
N ILE A 228 -9.12 -2.35 1.61
CA ILE A 228 -9.19 -3.80 1.42
C ILE A 228 -9.46 -4.46 2.76
N VAL A 229 -10.43 -5.35 2.80
CA VAL A 229 -10.92 -6.00 4.01
C VAL A 229 -11.40 -7.42 3.70
N ARG A 230 -11.49 -8.27 4.70
CA ARG A 230 -12.18 -9.56 4.54
C ARG A 230 -13.66 -9.33 4.23
N ARG A 231 -14.16 -10.02 3.21
CA ARG A 231 -15.54 -9.89 2.69
C ARG A 231 -16.60 -10.04 3.79
N SER A 232 -16.35 -10.90 4.79
CA SER A 232 -17.24 -11.11 5.95
C SER A 232 -17.45 -9.87 6.83
N TYR A 233 -16.59 -8.85 6.71
CA TYR A 233 -16.69 -7.60 7.48
C TYR A 233 -17.08 -6.39 6.62
N ARG A 234 -17.38 -6.58 5.33
CA ARG A 234 -17.69 -5.49 4.38
C ARG A 234 -18.76 -4.52 4.89
N ASP A 235 -19.82 -5.07 5.47
CA ASP A 235 -20.97 -4.28 5.91
C ASP A 235 -20.98 -4.02 7.43
N HIS A 236 -19.85 -4.32 8.10
CA HIS A 236 -19.76 -4.12 9.55
C HIS A 236 -19.76 -2.62 9.91
N PRO A 237 -20.57 -2.18 10.90
CA PRO A 237 -20.73 -0.75 11.22
C PRO A 237 -19.42 -0.02 11.47
N ARG A 238 -18.43 -0.66 12.08
CA ARG A 238 -17.11 -0.06 12.34
C ARG A 238 -16.32 0.16 11.06
N LEU A 239 -16.45 -0.74 10.06
CA LEU A 239 -15.83 -0.53 8.76
C LEU A 239 -16.51 0.62 8.01
N LEU A 240 -17.83 0.67 8.01
CA LEU A 240 -18.58 1.75 7.36
C LEU A 240 -18.24 3.12 7.99
N ALA A 241 -18.06 3.17 9.31
CA ALA A 241 -17.60 4.38 9.99
C ALA A 241 -16.18 4.79 9.56
N LEU A 242 -15.25 3.83 9.47
CA LEU A 242 -13.90 4.08 8.96
C LEU A 242 -13.94 4.57 7.50
N LEU A 243 -14.69 3.88 6.64
CA LEU A 243 -14.82 4.24 5.22
C LEU A 243 -15.31 5.69 5.07
N LYS A 244 -16.36 6.07 5.79
CA LYS A 244 -16.87 7.45 5.80
C LYS A 244 -15.81 8.46 6.20
N GLN A 245 -15.03 8.16 7.23
CA GLN A 245 -13.96 9.04 7.69
C GLN A 245 -12.83 9.16 6.66
N LEU A 246 -12.43 8.05 6.02
CA LEU A 246 -11.41 8.06 4.98
C LEU A 246 -11.90 8.85 3.74
N GLN A 247 -13.14 8.66 3.32
CA GLN A 247 -13.73 9.43 2.21
C GLN A 247 -13.73 10.95 2.50
N GLN A 248 -14.04 11.35 3.73
CA GLN A 248 -13.96 12.76 4.14
C GLN A 248 -12.52 13.29 4.05
N ARG A 249 -11.53 12.50 4.47
CA ARG A 249 -10.11 12.88 4.38
C ARG A 249 -9.66 13.00 2.93
N VAL A 250 -10.04 12.05 2.08
CA VAL A 250 -9.76 12.11 0.63
C VAL A 250 -10.39 13.36 0.01
N ALA A 251 -11.65 13.66 0.32
CA ALA A 251 -12.33 14.85 -0.18
C ALA A 251 -11.64 16.15 0.26
N MET A 252 -11.14 16.23 1.52
CA MET A 252 -10.35 17.37 1.98
C MET A 252 -9.01 17.48 1.24
N LEU A 253 -8.35 16.35 0.97
CA LEU A 253 -7.08 16.33 0.23
C LEU A 253 -7.28 16.74 -1.23
N ALA A 254 -8.36 16.32 -1.87
CA ALA A 254 -8.70 16.69 -3.26
C ALA A 254 -8.84 18.20 -3.47
N ASN A 255 -9.20 18.97 -2.42
CA ASN A 255 -9.20 20.43 -2.48
C ASN A 255 -7.81 21.07 -2.58
N SER A 256 -6.75 20.30 -2.38
CA SER A 256 -5.36 20.77 -2.31
C SER A 256 -4.38 19.93 -3.13
N VAL A 257 -4.89 18.98 -3.91
CA VAL A 257 -4.12 18.07 -4.77
C VAL A 257 -4.87 17.98 -6.09
N ASP A 258 -4.37 18.67 -7.11
CA ASP A 258 -5.09 18.95 -8.35
C ASP A 258 -5.54 17.67 -9.11
N ASP A 259 -4.72 16.63 -9.12
CA ASP A 259 -4.96 15.40 -9.89
C ASP A 259 -5.63 14.29 -9.06
N LEU A 260 -6.15 14.60 -7.87
CA LEU A 260 -6.81 13.62 -7.00
C LEU A 260 -8.31 13.59 -7.25
N HIS A 261 -8.80 12.47 -7.76
CA HIS A 261 -10.22 12.23 -8.04
C HIS A 261 -10.85 11.34 -6.97
N VAL A 262 -11.85 11.86 -6.27
CA VAL A 262 -12.63 11.08 -5.29
C VAL A 262 -13.48 10.06 -6.02
N VAL A 263 -13.41 8.79 -5.62
CA VAL A 263 -14.33 7.76 -6.13
C VAL A 263 -15.59 7.79 -5.25
N PRO A 264 -16.77 8.06 -5.84
CA PRO A 264 -18.00 8.01 -5.07
C PRO A 264 -18.26 6.59 -4.55
N PRO A 265 -18.91 6.44 -3.38
CA PRO A 265 -19.30 5.14 -2.90
C PRO A 265 -20.12 4.43 -3.99
N GLN A 266 -19.74 3.20 -4.33
CA GLN A 266 -20.52 2.40 -5.25
C GLN A 266 -21.91 2.22 -4.65
N GLY A 267 -22.90 2.91 -5.21
CA GLY A 267 -24.28 2.73 -4.85
C GLY A 267 -24.68 1.27 -5.06
N GLU A 268 -25.57 0.78 -4.24
CA GLU A 268 -26.27 -0.48 -4.47
C GLU A 268 -26.73 -0.49 -5.92
N HIS A 269 -26.14 -1.36 -6.74
CA HIS A 269 -26.75 -1.66 -8.01
C HIS A 269 -28.09 -2.30 -7.70
N ASP A 270 -29.15 -1.52 -7.93
CA ASP A 270 -30.53 -1.99 -8.02
C ASP A 270 -30.53 -3.31 -8.79
N HIS A 271 -30.76 -4.40 -8.07
CA HIS A 271 -31.21 -5.64 -8.68
C HIS A 271 -32.67 -5.43 -9.06
N GLY A 272 -32.88 -4.85 -10.26
CA GLY A 272 -34.16 -4.87 -10.99
C GLY A 272 -34.33 -6.19 -11.72
#